data_5ed952458e8a750883c10d6ac115f8fa
#
_entry.id   5ed952458e8a750883c10d6ac115f8fa
#
_cell.length_a   1.000
_cell.length_b   1.000
_cell.length_c   1.000
_cell.angle_alpha   90.00
_cell.angle_beta   90.00
_cell.angle_gamma   90.00
#
_symmetry.space_group_name_H-M   'P 1'
#
loop_
_entity.id
_entity.type
_entity.pdbx_description
1 polymer ?
#
loop_
_entity_poly.entity_id
_entity_poly.type
_entity_poly.pdbx_seq_one_letter_code
_entity_poly.pdbx_strand_id
1 'polypeptide(L)'
;MSRLTIEGFTNFFKYYNGGTKQREGIEELWKAMPVSLLEEQTANWIDLYRTPDPVPDSVLPSAAIDLICEFEGFVPTVYDDGVGVATIGYGSTFYIDGRRVNWGDPAISEPTAREMMMVIAECDFWNVLVGTIPYWKEMNDGQRGALLSFAYNLGAHFYGSPGFNTISACLRDHAWNEVPAAFRLYVNPGTAVEAGLRRRREAEIQLWNS
;
A
#
# COMPACT_ATOMS: atom_id res chain seq x y z
N MET A 1 -24.91 -17.90 -1.53
CA MET A 1 -23.43 -17.94 -1.70
C MET A 1 -23.17 -17.81 -3.19
N SER A 2 -22.52 -16.73 -3.64
CA SER A 2 -22.14 -16.58 -5.04
C SER A 2 -21.00 -17.56 -5.32
N ARG A 3 -21.15 -18.36 -6.38
CA ARG A 3 -20.16 -19.33 -6.81
C ARG A 3 -18.90 -18.59 -7.25
N LEU A 4 -17.72 -19.01 -6.74
CA LEU A 4 -16.45 -18.47 -7.17
C LEU A 4 -16.32 -18.60 -8.70
N THR A 5 -15.91 -17.52 -9.38
CA THR A 5 -15.68 -17.52 -10.81
C THR A 5 -14.17 -17.52 -11.09
N ILE A 6 -13.77 -17.96 -12.30
CA ILE A 6 -12.36 -17.90 -12.71
C ILE A 6 -11.82 -16.45 -12.65
N GLU A 7 -12.66 -15.47 -12.92
CA GLU A 7 -12.33 -14.06 -12.84
C GLU A 7 -12.06 -13.62 -11.40
N GLY A 8 -12.91 -14.04 -10.44
CA GLY A 8 -12.66 -13.86 -9.02
C GLY A 8 -11.39 -14.55 -8.55
N PHE A 9 -11.13 -15.79 -9.01
CA PHE A 9 -9.91 -16.53 -8.71
C PHE A 9 -8.65 -15.83 -9.26
N THR A 10 -8.71 -15.30 -10.48
CA THR A 10 -7.59 -14.56 -11.12
C THR A 10 -7.23 -13.30 -10.33
N ASN A 11 -8.23 -12.63 -9.75
CA ASN A 11 -8.03 -11.41 -8.96
C ASN A 11 -7.29 -11.64 -7.63
N PHE A 12 -7.17 -12.88 -7.15
CA PHE A 12 -6.34 -13.20 -5.98
C PHE A 12 -4.83 -13.19 -6.27
N PHE A 13 -4.41 -13.21 -7.53
CA PHE A 13 -2.98 -13.17 -7.84
C PHE A 13 -2.47 -11.73 -7.86
N LYS A 14 -1.90 -11.27 -6.75
CA LYS A 14 -1.39 -9.93 -6.51
C LYS A 14 -0.47 -9.39 -7.63
N TYR A 15 0.22 -10.27 -8.34
CA TYR A 15 1.16 -9.90 -9.40
C TYR A 15 0.64 -10.27 -10.81
N TYR A 16 -0.65 -10.51 -10.96
CA TYR A 16 -1.24 -10.75 -12.26
C TYR A 16 -1.28 -9.45 -13.07
N ASN A 17 -0.48 -9.39 -14.13
CA ASN A 17 -0.38 -8.24 -15.02
C ASN A 17 -1.12 -8.42 -16.37
N GLY A 18 -1.94 -9.48 -16.49
CA GLY A 18 -2.68 -9.79 -17.71
C GLY A 18 -1.85 -10.45 -18.81
N GLY A 19 -0.61 -10.83 -18.55
CA GLY A 19 0.24 -11.53 -19.51
C GLY A 19 -0.35 -12.89 -19.93
N THR A 20 -0.30 -13.21 -21.24
CA THR A 20 -0.90 -14.43 -21.83
C THR A 20 -0.47 -15.70 -21.09
N LYS A 21 0.83 -15.85 -20.81
CA LYS A 21 1.36 -17.03 -20.09
C LYS A 21 0.90 -17.15 -18.63
N GLN A 22 0.71 -16.01 -17.97
CA GLN A 22 0.16 -16.01 -16.60
C GLN A 22 -1.30 -16.41 -16.61
N ARG A 23 -2.07 -15.93 -17.57
CA ARG A 23 -3.47 -16.28 -17.74
C ARG A 23 -3.64 -17.76 -18.04
N GLU A 24 -2.87 -18.30 -18.98
CA GLU A 24 -2.86 -19.74 -19.29
C GLU A 24 -2.55 -20.59 -18.05
N GLY A 25 -1.52 -20.21 -17.27
CA GLY A 25 -1.16 -20.91 -16.03
C GLY A 25 -2.26 -20.86 -14.96
N ILE A 26 -2.95 -19.72 -14.81
CA ILE A 26 -4.09 -19.57 -13.89
C ILE A 26 -5.29 -20.41 -14.35
N GLU A 27 -5.58 -20.44 -15.66
CA GLU A 27 -6.64 -21.25 -16.24
C GLU A 27 -6.36 -22.75 -16.10
N GLU A 28 -5.11 -23.19 -16.21
CA GLU A 28 -4.71 -24.58 -15.96
C GLU A 28 -4.83 -24.95 -14.51
N LEU A 29 -4.39 -24.08 -13.58
CA LEU A 29 -4.59 -24.29 -12.14
C LEU A 29 -6.08 -24.38 -11.78
N TRP A 30 -6.90 -23.51 -12.35
CA TRP A 30 -8.36 -23.52 -12.16
C TRP A 30 -8.98 -24.83 -12.61
N LYS A 31 -8.58 -25.36 -13.76
CA LYS A 31 -9.08 -26.64 -14.30
C LYS A 31 -8.60 -27.86 -13.51
N ALA A 32 -7.39 -27.78 -12.95
CA ALA A 32 -6.75 -28.88 -12.23
C ALA A 32 -7.23 -29.02 -10.78
N MET A 33 -7.78 -27.96 -10.17
CA MET A 33 -8.24 -28.01 -8.78
C MET A 33 -9.68 -28.48 -8.65
N PRO A 34 -9.98 -29.46 -7.78
CA PRO A 34 -11.36 -29.83 -7.42
C PRO A 34 -12.12 -28.61 -6.89
N VAL A 35 -13.37 -28.43 -7.32
CA VAL A 35 -14.23 -27.30 -6.90
C VAL A 35 -14.34 -27.21 -5.37
N SER A 36 -14.40 -28.35 -4.67
CA SER A 36 -14.42 -28.40 -3.20
C SER A 36 -13.15 -27.84 -2.57
N LEU A 37 -11.98 -28.10 -3.16
CA LEU A 37 -10.71 -27.58 -2.67
C LEU A 37 -10.58 -26.07 -2.96
N LEU A 38 -11.10 -25.61 -4.09
CA LEU A 38 -11.19 -24.19 -4.43
C LEU A 38 -12.10 -23.42 -3.47
N GLU A 39 -13.24 -24.01 -3.10
CA GLU A 39 -14.18 -23.40 -2.14
C GLU A 39 -13.60 -23.40 -0.72
N GLU A 40 -12.93 -24.45 -0.28
CA GLU A 40 -12.27 -24.55 1.02
C GLU A 40 -11.05 -23.62 1.11
N GLN A 41 -10.19 -23.61 0.11
CA GLN A 41 -9.03 -22.69 0.05
C GLN A 41 -9.48 -21.25 -0.06
N THR A 42 -10.54 -20.96 -0.81
CA THR A 42 -11.10 -19.61 -0.92
C THR A 42 -11.72 -19.15 0.39
N ALA A 43 -12.42 -20.03 1.12
CA ALA A 43 -12.92 -19.72 2.45
C ALA A 43 -11.77 -19.46 3.44
N ASN A 44 -10.74 -20.31 3.42
CA ASN A 44 -9.53 -20.14 4.24
C ASN A 44 -8.74 -18.89 3.83
N TRP A 45 -8.69 -18.55 2.55
CA TRP A 45 -8.06 -17.32 2.06
C TRP A 45 -8.90 -16.08 2.38
N ILE A 46 -10.21 -16.15 2.27
CA ILE A 46 -11.12 -15.07 2.70
C ILE A 46 -11.01 -14.88 4.23
N ASP A 47 -10.82 -15.92 5.02
CA ASP A 47 -10.59 -15.80 6.46
C ASP A 47 -9.16 -15.36 6.81
N LEU A 48 -8.16 -15.67 5.98
CA LEU A 48 -6.79 -15.17 6.10
C LEU A 48 -6.61 -13.71 5.61
N TYR A 49 -7.45 -13.28 4.65
CA TYR A 49 -7.46 -11.91 4.10
C TYR A 49 -8.74 -11.12 4.43
N ARG A 50 -9.75 -11.75 5.03
CA ARG A 50 -10.66 -11.06 5.90
C ARG A 50 -9.76 -10.46 6.96
N THR A 51 -9.68 -9.15 6.96
CA THR A 51 -8.96 -8.40 7.99
C THR A 51 -8.98 -9.21 9.27
N PRO A 52 -7.82 -9.65 9.81
CA PRO A 52 -7.81 -10.20 11.17
C PRO A 52 -8.67 -9.24 11.99
N ASP A 53 -9.46 -9.77 12.91
CA ASP A 53 -10.18 -8.90 13.87
C ASP A 53 -9.24 -7.76 14.21
N PRO A 54 -9.64 -6.49 14.03
CA PRO A 54 -8.72 -5.38 14.11
C PRO A 54 -7.88 -5.59 15.35
N VAL A 55 -6.59 -5.88 15.15
CA VAL A 55 -5.65 -5.91 16.27
C VAL A 55 -5.91 -4.56 16.94
N PRO A 56 -6.22 -4.46 18.25
CA PRO A 56 -6.60 -3.20 18.87
C PRO A 56 -5.67 -2.01 18.58
N ASP A 57 -4.47 -2.28 18.06
CA ASP A 57 -3.46 -1.32 17.60
C ASP A 57 -3.47 -1.08 16.06
N SER A 58 -4.48 -1.55 15.29
CA SER A 58 -4.45 -1.54 13.81
C SER A 58 -5.29 -0.45 13.15
N VAL A 59 -5.71 0.56 13.90
CA VAL A 59 -6.35 1.72 13.27
C VAL A 59 -5.26 2.56 12.60
N LEU A 60 -5.31 2.63 11.26
CA LEU A 60 -4.43 3.53 10.51
C LEU A 60 -4.56 4.96 11.04
N PRO A 61 -3.46 5.63 11.41
CA PRO A 61 -3.52 7.02 11.86
C PRO A 61 -4.12 7.90 10.75
N SER A 62 -5.24 8.56 11.03
CA SER A 62 -5.92 9.41 10.02
C SER A 62 -5.01 10.49 9.46
N ALA A 63 -4.13 11.06 10.29
CA ALA A 63 -3.15 12.05 9.87
C ALA A 63 -2.14 11.49 8.84
N ALA A 64 -1.83 10.19 8.89
CA ALA A 64 -0.98 9.56 7.87
C ALA A 64 -1.70 9.46 6.53
N ILE A 65 -2.98 9.09 6.53
CA ILE A 65 -3.80 9.03 5.32
C ILE A 65 -3.98 10.42 4.73
N ASP A 66 -4.23 11.44 5.56
CA ASP A 66 -4.32 12.84 5.12
C ASP A 66 -3.02 13.28 4.43
N LEU A 67 -1.88 12.96 5.03
CA LEU A 67 -0.57 13.27 4.48
C LEU A 67 -0.32 12.56 3.14
N ILE A 68 -0.61 11.27 3.04
CA ILE A 68 -0.46 10.52 1.79
C ILE A 68 -1.35 11.14 0.71
N CYS A 69 -2.63 11.35 0.99
CA CYS A 69 -3.57 11.95 0.04
C CYS A 69 -3.11 13.33 -0.46
N GLU A 70 -2.54 14.17 0.43
CA GLU A 70 -2.00 15.49 0.06
C GLU A 70 -0.88 15.38 -0.98
N PHE A 71 0.03 14.41 -0.83
CA PHE A 71 1.18 14.27 -1.72
C PHE A 71 0.88 13.49 -3.00
N GLU A 72 -0.06 12.55 -2.97
CA GLU A 72 -0.45 11.79 -4.19
C GLU A 72 -1.37 12.61 -5.10
N GLY A 73 -2.22 13.48 -4.54
CA GLY A 73 -3.16 14.30 -5.29
C GLY A 73 -4.38 13.52 -5.80
N PHE A 74 -5.57 14.13 -5.69
CA PHE A 74 -6.82 13.51 -6.11
C PHE A 74 -7.12 13.75 -7.58
N VAL A 75 -7.34 12.68 -8.36
CA VAL A 75 -7.81 12.74 -9.75
C VAL A 75 -9.12 11.95 -9.86
N PRO A 76 -10.27 12.60 -10.08
CA PRO A 76 -11.58 11.95 -10.05
C PRO A 76 -11.84 11.01 -11.23
N THR A 77 -11.16 11.18 -12.35
CA THR A 77 -11.35 10.43 -13.60
C THR A 77 -10.15 9.54 -13.88
N VAL A 78 -10.35 8.50 -14.69
CA VAL A 78 -9.25 7.61 -15.12
C VAL A 78 -8.23 8.40 -15.94
N TYR A 79 -6.96 8.20 -15.63
CA TYR A 79 -5.82 8.81 -16.32
C TYR A 79 -4.71 7.78 -16.57
N ASP A 80 -3.76 8.14 -17.46
CA ASP A 80 -2.55 7.35 -17.70
C ASP A 80 -1.49 7.71 -16.65
N ASP A 81 -0.95 6.71 -15.95
CA ASP A 81 0.12 6.88 -14.97
C ASP A 81 1.50 7.21 -15.60
N GLY A 82 1.54 7.35 -16.93
CA GLY A 82 2.76 7.62 -17.70
C GLY A 82 3.43 6.37 -18.27
N VAL A 83 2.92 5.17 -17.94
CA VAL A 83 3.38 3.88 -18.48
C VAL A 83 2.24 3.06 -19.09
N GLY A 84 1.07 3.68 -19.31
CA GLY A 84 -0.07 3.07 -19.99
C GLY A 84 -1.01 2.30 -19.05
N VAL A 85 -0.92 2.49 -17.74
CA VAL A 85 -1.82 1.85 -16.77
C VAL A 85 -2.96 2.80 -16.41
N ALA A 86 -4.21 2.30 -16.57
CA ALA A 86 -5.40 3.05 -16.16
C ALA A 86 -5.43 3.21 -14.64
N THR A 87 -5.39 4.45 -14.17
CA THR A 87 -5.24 4.85 -12.77
C THR A 87 -6.32 5.86 -12.40
N ILE A 88 -6.80 5.86 -11.15
CA ILE A 88 -7.85 6.77 -10.67
C ILE A 88 -7.63 7.15 -9.20
N GLY A 89 -8.23 8.23 -8.76
CA GLY A 89 -8.21 8.64 -7.35
C GLY A 89 -6.84 9.13 -6.92
N TYR A 90 -6.25 8.50 -5.94
CA TYR A 90 -4.92 8.76 -5.41
C TYR A 90 -3.87 7.76 -5.93
N GLY A 91 -3.91 7.44 -7.22
CA GLY A 91 -2.97 6.50 -7.81
C GLY A 91 -3.43 5.03 -7.80
N SER A 92 -4.71 4.76 -7.57
CA SER A 92 -5.23 3.40 -7.51
C SER A 92 -5.43 2.79 -8.89
N THR A 93 -4.99 1.54 -9.08
CA THR A 93 -5.20 0.75 -10.29
C THR A 93 -6.28 -0.32 -10.11
N PHE A 94 -6.82 -0.45 -8.88
CA PHE A 94 -7.90 -1.36 -8.52
C PHE A 94 -8.91 -0.65 -7.62
N TYR A 95 -10.15 -1.07 -7.71
CA TYR A 95 -11.24 -0.72 -6.78
C TYR A 95 -11.20 -1.64 -5.54
N ILE A 96 -11.94 -1.27 -4.50
CA ILE A 96 -12.02 -2.03 -3.23
C ILE A 96 -12.52 -3.47 -3.43
N ASP A 97 -13.36 -3.70 -4.44
CA ASP A 97 -13.88 -5.01 -4.81
C ASP A 97 -12.87 -5.89 -5.59
N GLY A 98 -11.64 -5.42 -5.79
CA GLY A 98 -10.59 -6.10 -6.52
C GLY A 98 -10.67 -5.96 -8.04
N ARG A 99 -11.68 -5.30 -8.59
CA ARG A 99 -11.80 -5.01 -10.03
C ARG A 99 -10.73 -4.01 -10.45
N ARG A 100 -10.07 -4.26 -11.59
CA ARG A 100 -9.13 -3.29 -12.18
C ARG A 100 -9.85 -2.04 -12.65
N VAL A 101 -9.16 -0.90 -12.53
CA VAL A 101 -9.54 0.35 -13.17
C VAL A 101 -9.39 0.18 -14.69
N ASN A 102 -10.42 0.56 -15.46
CA ASN A 102 -10.44 0.47 -16.91
C ASN A 102 -10.65 1.84 -17.53
N TRP A 103 -10.12 2.01 -18.76
CA TRP A 103 -10.39 3.20 -19.56
C TRP A 103 -11.90 3.37 -19.78
N GLY A 104 -12.41 4.55 -19.43
CA GLY A 104 -13.84 4.85 -19.56
C GLY A 104 -14.67 4.53 -18.31
N ASP A 105 -14.08 4.05 -17.22
CA ASP A 105 -14.76 3.94 -15.95
C ASP A 105 -15.25 5.35 -15.49
N PRO A 106 -16.40 5.44 -14.82
CA PRO A 106 -16.94 6.71 -14.36
C PRO A 106 -16.05 7.38 -13.32
N ALA A 107 -16.14 8.70 -13.22
CA ALA A 107 -15.49 9.45 -12.16
C ALA A 107 -15.92 8.97 -10.77
N ILE A 108 -14.99 9.00 -9.82
CA ILE A 108 -15.26 8.68 -8.42
C ILE A 108 -15.21 9.93 -7.54
N SER A 109 -15.86 9.86 -6.39
CA SER A 109 -15.77 10.90 -5.37
C SER A 109 -14.46 10.82 -4.59
N GLU A 110 -14.05 11.95 -4.01
CA GLU A 110 -12.87 11.97 -3.13
C GLU A 110 -12.99 11.04 -1.91
N PRO A 111 -14.15 10.96 -1.21
CA PRO A 111 -14.33 9.96 -0.16
C PRO A 111 -14.12 8.53 -0.64
N THR A 112 -14.64 8.16 -1.83
CA THR A 112 -14.41 6.83 -2.42
C THR A 112 -12.93 6.58 -2.70
N ALA A 113 -12.23 7.56 -3.28
CA ALA A 113 -10.79 7.45 -3.54
C ALA A 113 -9.99 7.30 -2.23
N ARG A 114 -10.42 7.99 -1.16
CA ARG A 114 -9.80 7.89 0.17
C ARG A 114 -10.01 6.50 0.78
N GLU A 115 -11.19 5.92 0.65
CA GLU A 115 -11.44 4.53 1.08
C GLU A 115 -10.55 3.54 0.33
N MET A 116 -10.38 3.71 -0.99
CA MET A 116 -9.46 2.90 -1.80
C MET A 116 -8.01 3.05 -1.31
N MET A 117 -7.57 4.29 -1.02
CA MET A 117 -6.25 4.58 -0.47
C MET A 117 -6.04 3.90 0.89
N MET A 118 -7.01 3.92 1.79
CA MET A 118 -6.93 3.28 3.10
C MET A 118 -6.73 1.76 2.97
N VAL A 119 -7.45 1.10 2.06
CA VAL A 119 -7.27 -0.34 1.81
C VAL A 119 -5.87 -0.65 1.31
N ILE A 120 -5.34 0.14 0.37
CA ILE A 120 -3.98 -0.02 -0.15
C ILE A 120 -2.96 0.21 0.98
N ALA A 121 -3.11 1.30 1.74
CA ALA A 121 -2.22 1.65 2.83
C ALA A 121 -2.17 0.55 3.90
N GLU A 122 -3.31 -0.06 4.23
CA GLU A 122 -3.39 -1.15 5.20
C GLU A 122 -2.77 -2.43 4.65
N CYS A 123 -3.24 -2.90 3.49
CA CYS A 123 -2.87 -4.21 2.97
C CYS A 123 -1.41 -4.27 2.50
N ASP A 124 -0.96 -3.24 1.79
CA ASP A 124 0.33 -3.28 1.10
C ASP A 124 1.48 -2.66 1.90
N PHE A 125 1.17 -1.82 2.88
CA PHE A 125 2.20 -1.09 3.64
C PHE A 125 2.11 -1.33 5.14
N TRP A 126 1.00 -1.02 5.79
CA TRP A 126 0.87 -1.09 7.24
C TRP A 126 1.18 -2.47 7.80
N ASN A 127 0.58 -3.51 7.24
CA ASN A 127 0.81 -4.88 7.70
C ASN A 127 2.28 -5.31 7.58
N VAL A 128 2.99 -4.83 6.57
CA VAL A 128 4.43 -5.06 6.40
C VAL A 128 5.22 -4.34 7.51
N LEU A 129 4.89 -3.07 7.77
CA LEU A 129 5.57 -2.28 8.79
C LEU A 129 5.37 -2.87 10.19
N VAL A 130 4.15 -3.24 10.55
CA VAL A 130 3.83 -3.92 11.82
C VAL A 130 4.69 -5.18 12.02
N GLY A 131 4.92 -5.94 10.95
CA GLY A 131 5.70 -7.19 11.00
C GLY A 131 7.20 -7.02 10.93
N THR A 132 7.71 -5.87 10.49
CA THR A 132 9.14 -5.70 10.19
C THR A 132 9.84 -4.63 11.03
N ILE A 133 9.14 -3.56 11.40
CA ILE A 133 9.74 -2.45 12.16
C ILE A 133 9.87 -2.83 13.64
N PRO A 134 11.08 -2.77 14.22
CA PRO A 134 11.27 -3.03 15.64
C PRO A 134 10.59 -1.96 16.51
N TYR A 135 10.20 -2.34 17.71
CA TYR A 135 9.55 -1.45 18.70
C TYR A 135 8.25 -0.80 18.20
N TRP A 136 7.60 -1.35 17.18
CA TRP A 136 6.37 -0.80 16.58
C TRP A 136 5.30 -0.47 17.62
N LYS A 137 5.12 -1.35 18.61
CA LYS A 137 4.11 -1.18 19.68
C LYS A 137 4.43 -0.04 20.66
N GLU A 138 5.69 0.39 20.72
CA GLU A 138 6.12 1.48 21.58
C GLU A 138 5.98 2.85 20.91
N MET A 139 5.82 2.87 19.58
CA MET A 139 5.63 4.09 18.80
C MET A 139 4.23 4.68 19.03
N ASN A 140 4.15 6.02 19.02
CA ASN A 140 2.87 6.72 18.97
C ASN A 140 2.30 6.75 17.53
N ASP A 141 1.07 7.25 17.37
CA ASP A 141 0.39 7.30 16.07
C ASP A 141 1.09 8.24 15.08
N GLY A 142 1.73 9.31 15.55
CA GLY A 142 2.52 10.21 14.71
C GLY A 142 3.73 9.50 14.10
N GLN A 143 4.46 8.75 14.92
CA GLN A 143 5.63 7.97 14.49
C GLN A 143 5.25 6.86 13.51
N ARG A 144 4.22 6.07 13.83
CA ARG A 144 3.69 5.03 12.94
C ARG A 144 3.19 5.63 11.62
N GLY A 145 2.47 6.76 11.71
CA GLY A 145 1.94 7.47 10.55
C GLY A 145 3.02 8.03 9.64
N ALA A 146 4.09 8.60 10.19
CA ALA A 146 5.23 9.09 9.44
C ALA A 146 5.94 7.95 8.68
N LEU A 147 6.14 6.79 9.32
CA LEU A 147 6.70 5.60 8.67
C LEU A 147 5.78 5.06 7.57
N LEU A 148 4.45 5.11 7.77
CA LEU A 148 3.49 4.71 6.74
C LEU A 148 3.60 5.61 5.50
N SER A 149 3.63 6.94 5.65
CA SER A 149 3.83 7.87 4.53
C SER A 149 5.17 7.66 3.84
N PHE A 150 6.24 7.46 4.61
CA PHE A 150 7.58 7.18 4.10
C PHE A 150 7.61 5.88 3.28
N ALA A 151 7.02 4.80 3.81
CA ALA A 151 6.91 3.52 3.14
C ALA A 151 6.06 3.60 1.87
N TYR A 152 4.95 4.33 1.91
CA TYR A 152 4.09 4.54 0.74
C TYR A 152 4.85 5.16 -0.43
N ASN A 153 5.75 6.10 -0.14
CA ASN A 153 6.58 6.77 -1.16
C ASN A 153 7.79 5.94 -1.63
N LEU A 154 8.42 5.18 -0.74
CA LEU A 154 9.73 4.55 -1.00
C LEU A 154 9.70 3.02 -1.00
N GLY A 155 8.55 2.42 -0.67
CA GLY A 155 8.33 0.99 -0.62
C GLY A 155 8.21 0.45 0.80
N ALA A 156 7.27 -0.50 1.00
CA ALA A 156 6.97 -1.09 2.30
C ALA A 156 8.16 -1.83 2.93
N HIS A 157 9.07 -2.36 2.11
CA HIS A 157 10.22 -3.16 2.54
C HIS A 157 11.50 -2.34 2.68
N PHE A 158 11.41 -1.05 2.98
CA PHE A 158 12.61 -0.21 3.12
C PHE A 158 13.52 -0.65 4.27
N TYR A 159 12.94 -1.09 5.39
CA TYR A 159 13.71 -1.48 6.57
C TYR A 159 14.64 -2.66 6.28
N GLY A 160 15.93 -2.47 6.54
CA GLY A 160 16.98 -3.45 6.25
C GLY A 160 17.39 -3.56 4.78
N SER A 161 16.75 -2.83 3.86
CA SER A 161 17.08 -2.85 2.44
C SER A 161 18.27 -1.96 2.10
N PRO A 162 19.04 -2.31 1.03
CA PRO A 162 20.12 -1.46 0.53
C PRO A 162 19.64 -0.05 0.23
N GLY A 163 20.42 0.96 0.61
CA GLY A 163 20.03 2.37 0.46
C GLY A 163 19.26 2.96 1.64
N PHE A 164 18.78 2.12 2.59
CA PHE A 164 18.04 2.56 3.77
C PHE A 164 18.79 2.32 5.09
N ASN A 165 20.13 2.24 5.03
CA ASN A 165 20.96 1.86 6.17
C ASN A 165 20.81 2.81 7.37
N THR A 166 20.76 4.13 7.12
CA THR A 166 20.69 5.13 8.20
C THR A 166 19.37 5.04 8.96
N ILE A 167 18.23 5.08 8.26
CA ILE A 167 16.93 4.98 8.92
C ILE A 167 16.72 3.62 9.57
N SER A 168 17.20 2.55 8.94
CA SER A 168 17.13 1.19 9.52
C SER A 168 17.96 1.09 10.81
N ALA A 169 19.13 1.73 10.88
CA ALA A 169 19.93 1.79 12.10
C ALA A 169 19.19 2.59 13.20
N CYS A 170 18.65 3.78 12.89
CA CYS A 170 17.89 4.56 13.86
C CYS A 170 16.72 3.78 14.46
N LEU A 171 15.98 3.03 13.64
CA LEU A 171 14.84 2.22 14.10
C LEU A 171 15.29 1.00 14.91
N ARG A 172 16.33 0.28 14.45
CA ARG A 172 16.87 -0.90 15.13
C ARG A 172 17.45 -0.56 16.50
N ASP A 173 18.20 0.54 16.58
CA ASP A 173 18.96 0.93 17.77
C ASP A 173 18.10 1.83 18.72
N HIS A 174 16.79 1.97 18.43
CA HIS A 174 15.85 2.79 19.21
C HIS A 174 16.26 4.26 19.31
N ALA A 175 17.02 4.74 18.31
CA ALA A 175 17.50 6.12 18.25
C ALA A 175 16.46 7.04 17.55
N TRP A 176 15.27 7.12 18.11
CA TRP A 176 14.13 7.79 17.48
C TRP A 176 14.31 9.31 17.31
N ASN A 177 15.13 9.93 18.16
CA ASN A 177 15.52 11.33 18.00
C ASN A 177 16.35 11.60 16.74
N GLU A 178 16.93 10.55 16.13
CA GLU A 178 17.72 10.66 14.88
C GLU A 178 16.89 10.40 13.61
N VAL A 179 15.70 9.81 13.73
CA VAL A 179 14.81 9.51 12.61
C VAL A 179 14.47 10.74 11.77
N PRO A 180 14.17 11.93 12.34
CA PRO A 180 13.94 13.16 11.56
C PRO A 180 15.13 13.54 10.65
N ALA A 181 16.36 13.36 11.14
CA ALA A 181 17.56 13.62 10.33
C ALA A 181 17.71 12.54 9.23
N ALA A 182 17.39 11.29 9.53
CA ALA A 182 17.43 10.20 8.57
C ALA A 182 16.41 10.42 7.43
N PHE A 183 15.18 10.86 7.72
CA PHE A 183 14.18 11.17 6.68
C PHE A 183 14.71 12.16 5.64
N ARG A 184 15.44 13.21 6.04
CA ARG A 184 15.98 14.24 5.12
C ARG A 184 16.97 13.71 4.09
N LEU A 185 17.49 12.52 4.26
CA LEU A 185 18.42 11.89 3.29
C LEU A 185 17.70 11.40 2.02
N TYR A 186 16.37 11.20 2.05
CA TYR A 186 15.62 10.57 0.96
C TYR A 186 14.88 11.60 0.10
N VAL A 187 15.65 12.44 -0.59
CA VAL A 187 15.14 13.57 -1.36
C VAL A 187 15.63 13.62 -2.82
N ASN A 188 16.38 12.63 -3.28
CA ASN A 188 16.95 12.55 -4.64
C ASN A 188 17.61 13.89 -5.07
N PRO A 189 18.74 14.29 -4.44
CA PRO A 189 19.36 15.58 -4.69
C PRO A 189 19.71 15.80 -6.17
N GLY A 190 19.51 17.02 -6.68
CA GLY A 190 19.82 17.41 -8.05
C GLY A 190 18.81 16.94 -9.10
N THR A 191 17.68 16.38 -8.69
CA THR A 191 16.61 15.96 -9.61
C THR A 191 15.41 16.92 -9.60
N ALA A 192 14.56 16.84 -10.62
CA ALA A 192 13.34 17.66 -10.71
C ALA A 192 12.36 17.40 -9.56
N VAL A 193 12.42 16.23 -8.91
CA VAL A 193 11.52 15.85 -7.81
C VAL A 193 12.03 16.24 -6.43
N GLU A 194 13.28 16.73 -6.33
CA GLU A 194 13.92 17.05 -5.03
C GLU A 194 13.08 17.97 -4.15
N ALA A 195 12.57 19.08 -4.72
CA ALA A 195 11.78 20.04 -3.96
C ALA A 195 10.50 19.43 -3.37
N GLY A 196 9.80 18.59 -4.14
CA GLY A 196 8.62 17.86 -3.69
C GLY A 196 8.94 16.84 -2.58
N LEU A 197 10.02 16.09 -2.76
CA LEU A 197 10.47 15.11 -1.76
C LEU A 197 10.93 15.79 -0.46
N ARG A 198 11.62 16.93 -0.53
CA ARG A 198 11.97 17.71 0.67
C ARG A 198 10.73 18.14 1.45
N ARG A 199 9.71 18.65 0.75
CA ARG A 199 8.44 19.02 1.39
C ARG A 199 7.78 17.82 2.05
N ARG A 200 7.75 16.67 1.39
CA ARG A 200 7.19 15.42 1.94
C ARG A 200 7.95 14.97 3.20
N ARG A 201 9.28 14.95 3.16
CA ARG A 201 10.10 14.59 4.34
C ARG A 201 9.88 15.52 5.52
N GLU A 202 9.77 16.84 5.31
CA GLU A 202 9.47 17.75 6.42
C GLU A 202 8.07 17.54 7.00
N ALA A 203 7.08 17.25 6.18
CA ALA A 203 5.73 16.92 6.67
C ALA A 203 5.71 15.60 7.46
N GLU A 204 6.43 14.57 7.00
CA GLU A 204 6.63 13.32 7.75
C GLU A 204 7.36 13.56 9.08
N ILE A 205 8.35 14.45 9.12
CA ILE A 205 9.05 14.84 10.35
C ILE A 205 8.10 15.56 11.32
N GLN A 206 7.24 16.44 10.83
CA GLN A 206 6.22 17.09 11.67
C GLN A 206 5.27 16.06 12.28
N LEU A 207 4.82 15.09 11.49
CA LEU A 207 3.97 14.01 11.97
C LEU A 207 4.71 13.10 12.95
N TRP A 208 5.99 12.81 12.72
CA TRP A 208 6.82 12.01 13.65
C TRP A 208 6.94 12.64 15.04
N ASN A 209 6.98 13.96 15.10
CA ASN A 209 7.18 14.73 16.32
C ASN A 209 5.85 15.15 17.02
N SER A 210 4.70 14.72 16.50
CA SER A 210 3.38 15.09 17.04
C SER A 210 2.91 14.26 18.24
#